data_9a8248451e54d69471b6b586d3bc0a39
#
_entry.id   9a8248451e54d69471b6b586d3bc0a39
#
_cell.length_a   1.000
_cell.length_b   1.000
_cell.length_c   1.000
_cell.angle_alpha   90.00
_cell.angle_beta   90.00
_cell.angle_gamma   90.00
#
_symmetry.space_group_name_H-M   'P 1'
#
loop_
_entity.id
_entity.type
_entity.pdbx_description
1 polymer ?
#
loop_
_entity_poly.entity_id
_entity_poly.type
_entity_poly.pdbx_seq_one_letter_code
_entity_poly.pdbx_strand_id
1 'polypeptide(L)'
;MKRTQKLVTWGIVILVMLVVLLMLVSNLRRSSRVVLPDTSTNEEGGGDLPSEGGALTVVEVTPETVQAAIETLHRPEAYSRTVTVEYLWTGGSGTIELSTAVSAPWTRVDRTLPDGQVRHSITDGENTYIWYSGESEVYAGPAGTISADVEETIPTYEDVLALSPEHIVQADYRVVSDVRCIYAETAEDTWGYTQRYWVSVDTGLLVVAERLQKGETVYRMAALEVDQTVPTVETFTLPDGTDLLHS
;
A
#
# COMPACT_ATOMS: atom_id res chain seq x y z
N MET A 1 -7.80 43.74 -43.17
CA MET A 1 -6.76 43.01 -42.43
C MET A 1 -7.14 42.47 -41.06
N LYS A 2 -8.08 43.04 -40.29
CA LYS A 2 -8.46 42.53 -38.93
C LYS A 2 -9.31 41.24 -38.89
N ARG A 3 -9.99 40.86 -39.95
CA ARG A 3 -10.88 39.68 -40.01
C ARG A 3 -10.12 38.36 -40.25
N THR A 4 -9.09 38.41 -41.08
CA THR A 4 -8.20 37.25 -41.40
C THR A 4 -7.31 36.87 -40.22
N GLN A 5 -6.84 37.85 -39.43
CA GLN A 5 -6.07 37.55 -38.23
C GLN A 5 -6.89 36.82 -37.16
N LYS A 6 -8.15 37.20 -36.96
CA LYS A 6 -9.04 36.51 -36.02
C LYS A 6 -9.33 35.06 -36.42
N LEU A 7 -9.50 34.79 -37.72
CA LEU A 7 -9.72 33.43 -38.24
C LEU A 7 -8.50 32.55 -38.04
N VAL A 8 -7.27 33.07 -38.24
CA VAL A 8 -6.03 32.33 -38.01
C VAL A 8 -5.84 32.03 -36.53
N THR A 9 -6.10 33.01 -35.65
CA THR A 9 -6.02 32.81 -34.21
C THR A 9 -6.98 31.73 -33.69
N TRP A 10 -8.23 31.74 -34.16
CA TRP A 10 -9.24 30.73 -33.83
C TRP A 10 -8.84 29.34 -34.36
N GLY A 11 -8.25 29.25 -35.55
CA GLY A 11 -7.73 28.00 -36.12
C GLY A 11 -6.61 27.38 -35.26
N ILE A 12 -5.69 28.23 -34.76
CA ILE A 12 -4.60 27.77 -33.88
C ILE A 12 -5.15 27.28 -32.53
N VAL A 13 -6.10 28.00 -31.93
CA VAL A 13 -6.71 27.57 -30.65
C VAL A 13 -7.45 26.25 -30.80
N ILE A 14 -8.20 26.04 -31.89
CA ILE A 14 -8.89 24.77 -32.15
C ILE A 14 -7.87 23.63 -32.36
N LEU A 15 -6.76 23.88 -33.08
CA LEU A 15 -5.71 22.88 -33.29
C LEU A 15 -5.04 22.48 -31.98
N VAL A 16 -4.71 23.43 -31.11
CA VAL A 16 -4.13 23.17 -29.79
C VAL A 16 -5.07 22.37 -28.90
N MET A 17 -6.36 22.74 -28.87
CA MET A 17 -7.41 21.99 -28.14
C MET A 17 -7.52 20.55 -28.64
N LEU A 18 -7.42 20.33 -29.95
CA LEU A 18 -7.51 19.00 -30.57
C LEU A 18 -6.28 18.14 -30.24
N VAL A 19 -5.08 18.72 -30.19
CA VAL A 19 -3.85 18.06 -29.77
C VAL A 19 -3.89 17.69 -28.29
N VAL A 20 -4.36 18.59 -27.43
CA VAL A 20 -4.53 18.33 -25.99
C VAL A 20 -5.58 17.23 -25.76
N LEU A 21 -6.68 17.25 -26.50
CA LEU A 21 -7.70 16.20 -26.43
C LEU A 21 -7.18 14.84 -26.88
N LEU A 22 -6.38 14.80 -27.96
CA LEU A 22 -5.71 13.58 -28.43
C LEU A 22 -4.69 13.06 -27.42
N MET A 23 -3.93 13.93 -26.77
CA MET A 23 -3.00 13.53 -25.68
C MET A 23 -3.74 12.98 -24.46
N LEU A 24 -4.86 13.59 -24.06
CA LEU A 24 -5.71 13.10 -22.99
C LEU A 24 -6.30 11.71 -23.32
N VAL A 25 -6.85 11.53 -24.52
CA VAL A 25 -7.43 10.24 -24.97
C VAL A 25 -6.34 9.16 -25.11
N SER A 26 -5.13 9.51 -25.54
CA SER A 26 -4.02 8.55 -25.66
C SER A 26 -3.45 8.15 -24.29
N ASN A 27 -3.48 9.03 -23.28
CA ASN A 27 -3.11 8.70 -21.91
C ASN A 27 -4.16 7.79 -21.22
N LEU A 28 -5.44 7.96 -21.52
CA LEU A 28 -6.53 7.11 -21.01
C LEU A 28 -6.52 5.69 -21.61
N ARG A 29 -5.76 5.44 -22.70
CA ARG A 29 -5.65 4.12 -23.37
C ARG A 29 -4.36 3.37 -23.05
N ARG A 30 -3.48 3.89 -22.20
CA ARG A 30 -2.30 3.15 -21.74
C ARG A 30 -2.67 2.29 -20.52
N SER A 31 -3.37 1.20 -20.76
CA SER A 31 -3.37 0.07 -19.82
C SER A 31 -1.93 -0.43 -19.73
N SER A 32 -1.27 -0.14 -18.62
CA SER A 32 0.06 -0.68 -18.34
C SER A 32 -0.09 -2.17 -18.08
N ARG A 33 0.39 -3.00 -19.01
CA ARG A 33 0.45 -4.45 -18.84
C ARG A 33 1.73 -4.80 -18.11
N VAL A 34 1.61 -5.38 -16.93
CA VAL A 34 2.74 -5.94 -16.17
C VAL A 34 2.74 -7.45 -16.34
N VAL A 35 3.89 -8.00 -16.68
CA VAL A 35 4.12 -9.44 -16.79
C VAL A 35 4.63 -9.93 -15.44
N LEU A 36 3.85 -10.77 -14.76
CA LEU A 36 4.26 -11.43 -13.52
C LEU A 36 5.08 -12.68 -13.86
N PRO A 37 6.20 -12.96 -13.15
CA PRO A 37 6.93 -14.21 -13.31
C PRO A 37 6.11 -15.40 -12.78
N ASP A 38 6.01 -16.48 -13.57
CA ASP A 38 5.41 -17.73 -13.13
C ASP A 38 6.25 -18.38 -12.04
N THR A 39 5.66 -18.60 -10.88
CA THR A 39 6.22 -19.40 -9.80
C THR A 39 5.73 -20.86 -9.96
N SER A 40 6.12 -21.53 -11.03
CA SER A 40 5.93 -22.98 -11.14
C SER A 40 7.15 -23.70 -10.56
N THR A 41 6.97 -24.29 -9.40
CA THR A 41 7.88 -25.25 -8.78
C THR A 41 8.03 -26.45 -9.70
N ASN A 42 9.23 -26.68 -10.25
CA ASN A 42 9.56 -27.88 -11.00
C ASN A 42 9.71 -29.06 -10.04
N GLU A 43 8.84 -30.06 -10.15
CA GLU A 43 9.18 -31.43 -9.80
C GLU A 43 9.76 -32.14 -11.05
N GLU A 44 10.85 -32.90 -10.81
CA GLU A 44 11.68 -33.57 -11.79
C GLU A 44 10.94 -34.62 -12.62
N GLY A 45 11.30 -34.70 -13.91
CA GLY A 45 10.97 -35.88 -14.74
C GLY A 45 11.19 -35.68 -16.23
N GLY A 46 12.43 -35.85 -16.66
CA GLY A 46 12.87 -36.47 -17.94
C GLY A 46 12.24 -36.09 -19.29
N GLY A 47 13.05 -35.46 -20.14
CA GLY A 47 13.07 -35.77 -21.56
C GLY A 47 12.38 -34.85 -22.55
N ASP A 48 13.23 -34.27 -23.41
CA ASP A 48 13.00 -33.78 -24.78
C ASP A 48 12.34 -32.39 -25.04
N LEU A 49 13.26 -31.52 -25.47
CA LEU A 49 13.19 -30.41 -26.47
C LEU A 49 12.19 -29.26 -26.30
N PRO A 50 12.61 -28.04 -26.69
CA PRO A 50 11.99 -26.79 -26.32
C PRO A 50 10.75 -26.54 -27.17
N SER A 51 9.60 -26.57 -26.56
CA SER A 51 8.40 -25.96 -27.08
C SER A 51 8.35 -24.53 -26.63
N GLU A 52 8.36 -23.68 -27.59
CA GLU A 52 8.12 -22.25 -27.60
C GLU A 52 7.11 -21.75 -26.55
N GLY A 53 7.53 -20.70 -25.82
CA GLY A 53 6.61 -19.71 -25.31
C GLY A 53 5.66 -20.20 -24.24
N GLY A 54 6.13 -20.28 -23.00
CA GLY A 54 5.23 -20.12 -21.88
C GLY A 54 4.44 -18.82 -22.10
N ALA A 55 3.14 -18.95 -22.37
CA ALA A 55 2.27 -17.79 -22.53
C ALA A 55 2.31 -17.03 -21.21
N LEU A 56 3.02 -15.90 -21.21
CA LEU A 56 3.00 -14.99 -20.09
C LEU A 56 1.54 -14.57 -19.90
N THR A 57 0.91 -15.09 -18.86
CA THR A 57 -0.47 -14.74 -18.54
C THR A 57 -0.49 -13.30 -18.07
N VAL A 58 -0.88 -12.39 -18.96
CA VAL A 58 -1.10 -10.99 -18.60
C VAL A 58 -2.39 -10.95 -17.80
N VAL A 59 -2.28 -10.80 -16.49
CA VAL A 59 -3.45 -10.57 -15.64
C VAL A 59 -3.91 -9.14 -15.88
N GLU A 60 -5.11 -8.97 -16.42
CA GLU A 60 -5.74 -7.65 -16.52
C GLU A 60 -6.31 -7.28 -15.16
N VAL A 61 -5.89 -6.13 -14.62
CA VAL A 61 -6.39 -5.61 -13.35
C VAL A 61 -7.61 -4.75 -13.63
N THR A 62 -8.77 -5.24 -13.19
CA THR A 62 -10.08 -4.58 -13.24
C THR A 62 -10.70 -4.62 -11.85
N PRO A 63 -11.79 -3.87 -11.58
CA PRO A 63 -12.49 -3.97 -10.30
C PRO A 63 -12.86 -5.40 -9.91
N GLU A 64 -13.17 -6.27 -10.87
CA GLU A 64 -13.57 -7.66 -10.63
C GLU A 64 -12.37 -8.59 -10.35
N THR A 65 -11.17 -8.25 -10.83
CA THR A 65 -9.99 -9.13 -10.75
C THR A 65 -8.93 -8.63 -9.77
N VAL A 66 -9.03 -7.39 -9.28
CA VAL A 66 -7.99 -6.73 -8.48
C VAL A 66 -7.64 -7.49 -7.19
N GLN A 67 -8.64 -8.00 -6.47
CA GLN A 67 -8.40 -8.75 -5.24
C GLN A 67 -7.65 -10.05 -5.53
N ALA A 68 -8.06 -10.81 -6.53
CA ALA A 68 -7.35 -12.01 -6.96
C ALA A 68 -5.92 -11.69 -7.42
N ALA A 69 -5.71 -10.59 -8.15
CA ALA A 69 -4.38 -10.16 -8.56
C ALA A 69 -3.49 -9.81 -7.35
N ILE A 70 -4.03 -9.09 -6.35
CA ILE A 70 -3.30 -8.76 -5.12
C ILE A 70 -3.00 -10.03 -4.30
N GLU A 71 -3.93 -10.98 -4.23
CA GLU A 71 -3.76 -12.23 -3.47
C GLU A 71 -2.58 -13.07 -4.01
N THR A 72 -2.33 -13.05 -5.32
CA THR A 72 -1.24 -13.81 -5.95
C THR A 72 0.15 -13.19 -5.76
N LEU A 73 0.25 -11.96 -5.26
CA LEU A 73 1.55 -11.31 -5.07
C LEU A 73 2.35 -12.00 -3.96
N HIS A 74 3.65 -12.18 -4.22
CA HIS A 74 4.59 -12.65 -3.20
C HIS A 74 4.82 -11.56 -2.14
N ARG A 75 4.88 -11.97 -0.86
CA ARG A 75 5.14 -11.08 0.28
C ARG A 75 6.34 -11.57 1.06
N PRO A 76 7.24 -10.67 1.49
CA PRO A 76 8.34 -11.06 2.37
C PRO A 76 7.82 -11.47 3.75
N GLU A 77 8.33 -12.57 4.30
CA GLU A 77 8.03 -13.01 5.67
C GLU A 77 8.71 -12.14 6.73
N ALA A 78 9.79 -11.45 6.34
CA ALA A 78 10.52 -10.56 7.21
C ALA A 78 10.92 -9.29 6.45
N TYR A 79 10.67 -8.12 7.07
CA TYR A 79 11.00 -6.80 6.52
C TYR A 79 10.92 -5.71 7.58
N SER A 80 11.46 -4.53 7.26
CA SER A 80 11.19 -3.30 8.00
C SER A 80 10.83 -2.16 7.06
N ARG A 81 10.08 -1.18 7.57
CA ARG A 81 9.70 0.01 6.83
C ARG A 81 9.35 1.16 7.76
N THR A 82 9.50 2.39 7.28
CA THR A 82 8.93 3.57 7.91
C THR A 82 7.58 3.86 7.29
N VAL A 83 6.57 4.09 8.12
CA VAL A 83 5.22 4.44 7.71
C VAL A 83 4.95 5.88 8.15
N THR A 84 4.58 6.73 7.20
CA THR A 84 4.13 8.10 7.48
C THR A 84 2.61 8.15 7.34
N VAL A 85 1.93 8.67 8.35
CA VAL A 85 0.48 8.90 8.35
C VAL A 85 0.22 10.39 8.48
N GLU A 86 -0.52 10.93 7.52
CA GLU A 86 -0.95 12.32 7.48
C GLU A 86 -2.47 12.40 7.68
N TYR A 87 -2.89 13.20 8.64
CA TYR A 87 -4.27 13.62 8.82
C TYR A 87 -4.43 15.05 8.33
N LEU A 88 -5.40 15.29 7.45
CA LEU A 88 -5.64 16.58 6.85
C LEU A 88 -7.06 17.06 7.23
N TRP A 89 -7.16 18.31 7.67
CA TRP A 89 -8.44 18.94 8.00
C TRP A 89 -8.43 20.42 7.57
N THR A 90 -9.59 21.02 7.56
CA THR A 90 -9.71 22.45 7.20
C THR A 90 -8.82 23.31 8.09
N GLY A 91 -7.79 23.91 7.50
CA GLY A 91 -6.87 24.84 8.18
C GLY A 91 -5.64 24.20 8.82
N GLY A 92 -5.38 22.89 8.63
CA GLY A 92 -4.18 22.27 9.17
C GLY A 92 -3.95 20.83 8.74
N SER A 93 -2.86 20.27 9.23
CA SER A 93 -2.51 18.86 9.09
C SER A 93 -1.76 18.36 10.32
N GLY A 94 -1.76 17.06 10.53
CA GLY A 94 -0.92 16.38 11.53
C GLY A 94 -0.23 15.20 10.88
N THR A 95 1.03 14.96 11.24
CA THR A 95 1.83 13.85 10.73
C THR A 95 2.29 12.98 11.88
N ILE A 96 2.19 11.66 11.68
CA ILE A 96 2.72 10.64 12.58
C ILE A 96 3.70 9.80 11.77
N GLU A 97 4.86 9.51 12.35
CA GLU A 97 5.83 8.59 11.79
C GLU A 97 5.93 7.35 12.69
N LEU A 98 5.89 6.18 12.07
CA LEU A 98 6.00 4.90 12.73
C LEU A 98 7.12 4.09 12.05
N SER A 99 7.91 3.38 12.86
CA SER A 99 8.82 2.35 12.35
C SER A 99 8.16 0.99 12.57
N THR A 100 8.12 0.18 11.51
CA THR A 100 7.52 -1.15 11.56
C THR A 100 8.56 -2.19 11.17
N ALA A 101 8.65 -3.27 11.95
CA ALA A 101 9.46 -4.45 11.63
C ALA A 101 8.58 -5.70 11.74
N VAL A 102 8.73 -6.60 10.77
CA VAL A 102 7.99 -7.87 10.69
C VAL A 102 8.98 -9.01 10.62
N SER A 103 8.74 -10.05 11.39
CA SER A 103 9.36 -11.39 11.28
C SER A 103 8.26 -12.39 11.68
N ALA A 104 7.54 -12.91 10.69
CA ALA A 104 6.31 -13.65 10.92
C ALA A 104 6.44 -14.75 11.99
N PRO A 105 5.49 -14.86 12.93
CA PRO A 105 4.22 -14.12 13.01
C PRO A 105 4.31 -12.74 13.68
N TRP A 106 5.47 -12.32 14.15
CA TRP A 106 5.69 -11.15 14.97
C TRP A 106 5.71 -9.85 14.15
N THR A 107 5.02 -8.84 14.64
CA THR A 107 5.05 -7.46 14.13
C THR A 107 5.39 -6.52 15.26
N ARG A 108 6.42 -5.67 15.07
CA ARG A 108 6.77 -4.57 15.96
C ARG A 108 6.39 -3.25 15.31
N VAL A 109 5.81 -2.34 16.10
CA VAL A 109 5.56 -0.95 15.73
C VAL A 109 6.12 -0.03 16.80
N ASP A 110 6.98 0.89 16.40
CA ASP A 110 7.52 1.94 17.24
C ASP A 110 6.93 3.28 16.82
N ARG A 111 6.30 4.00 17.76
CA ARG A 111 5.67 5.30 17.52
C ARG A 111 6.28 6.36 18.40
N THR A 112 6.82 7.42 17.81
CA THR A 112 7.23 8.62 18.54
C THR A 112 6.00 9.47 18.88
N LEU A 113 5.80 9.72 20.15
CA LEU A 113 4.74 10.55 20.68
C LEU A 113 5.12 12.04 20.60
N PRO A 114 4.15 12.98 20.72
CA PRO A 114 4.41 14.43 20.64
C PRO A 114 5.37 14.98 21.69
N ASP A 115 5.51 14.30 22.82
CA ASP A 115 6.46 14.63 23.90
C ASP A 115 7.88 14.06 23.66
N GLY A 116 8.07 13.32 22.57
CA GLY A 116 9.34 12.68 22.20
C GLY A 116 9.54 11.29 22.82
N GLN A 117 8.63 10.81 23.67
CA GLN A 117 8.68 9.43 24.16
C GLN A 117 8.36 8.47 23.01
N VAL A 118 9.01 7.31 22.98
CA VAL A 118 8.70 6.27 22.00
C VAL A 118 7.88 5.17 22.66
N ARG A 119 6.70 4.91 22.11
CA ARG A 119 5.91 3.74 22.46
C ARG A 119 6.29 2.59 21.53
N HIS A 120 6.59 1.45 22.12
CA HIS A 120 6.86 0.21 21.45
C HIS A 120 5.68 -0.73 21.59
N SER A 121 5.31 -1.41 20.50
CA SER A 121 4.29 -2.44 20.49
C SER A 121 4.81 -3.64 19.71
N ILE A 122 4.67 -4.87 20.25
CA ILE A 122 4.95 -6.11 19.54
C ILE A 122 3.73 -7.00 19.64
N THR A 123 3.30 -7.58 18.51
CA THR A 123 2.17 -8.52 18.47
C THR A 123 2.44 -9.69 17.54
N ASP A 124 1.89 -10.87 17.86
CA ASP A 124 1.79 -12.04 16.98
C ASP A 124 0.37 -12.26 16.43
N GLY A 125 -0.56 -11.31 16.72
CA GLY A 125 -1.97 -11.40 16.38
C GLY A 125 -2.84 -12.07 17.46
N GLU A 126 -2.25 -12.80 18.41
CA GLU A 126 -2.93 -13.38 19.58
C GLU A 126 -2.60 -12.60 20.85
N ASN A 127 -1.36 -12.18 21.01
CA ASN A 127 -0.86 -11.43 22.16
C ASN A 127 -0.25 -10.11 21.71
N THR A 128 -0.34 -9.09 22.57
CA THR A 128 0.31 -7.79 22.38
C THR A 128 1.09 -7.40 23.64
N TYR A 129 2.29 -6.88 23.41
CA TYR A 129 3.21 -6.34 24.40
C TYR A 129 3.43 -4.86 24.12
N ILE A 130 3.22 -3.99 25.13
CA ILE A 130 3.40 -2.54 24.97
C ILE A 130 4.28 -2.01 26.10
N TRP A 131 5.25 -1.16 25.77
CA TRP A 131 6.07 -0.43 26.74
C TRP A 131 6.53 0.91 26.17
N TYR A 132 7.12 1.73 27.01
CA TYR A 132 7.66 3.02 26.62
C TYR A 132 9.19 3.06 26.80
N SER A 133 9.88 3.81 25.93
CA SER A 133 11.33 3.96 26.02
C SER A 133 11.76 4.46 27.39
N GLY A 134 12.74 3.77 28.01
CA GLY A 134 13.23 4.08 29.35
C GLY A 134 12.43 3.46 30.49
N GLU A 135 11.33 2.80 30.22
CA GLU A 135 10.55 2.03 31.20
C GLU A 135 10.86 0.54 31.10
N SER A 136 10.86 -0.16 32.24
CA SER A 136 11.00 -1.62 32.29
C SER A 136 9.66 -2.34 32.41
N GLU A 137 8.59 -1.60 32.67
CA GLU A 137 7.25 -2.17 32.79
C GLU A 137 6.68 -2.46 31.39
N VAL A 138 6.27 -3.70 31.17
CA VAL A 138 5.66 -4.15 29.92
C VAL A 138 4.20 -4.53 30.22
N TYR A 139 3.30 -3.90 29.54
CA TYR A 139 1.93 -4.37 29.48
C TYR A 139 1.86 -5.55 28.51
N ALA A 140 1.25 -6.67 28.96
CA ALA A 140 1.03 -7.86 28.13
C ALA A 140 -0.43 -8.30 28.23
N GLY A 141 -1.04 -8.63 27.09
CA GLY A 141 -2.42 -9.09 27.04
C GLY A 141 -2.81 -9.61 25.65
N PRO A 142 -4.04 -10.15 25.52
CA PRO A 142 -4.57 -10.58 24.22
C PRO A 142 -4.65 -9.39 23.25
N ALA A 143 -4.29 -9.63 21.98
CA ALA A 143 -4.38 -8.63 20.94
C ALA A 143 -5.83 -8.08 20.78
N GLY A 144 -5.95 -6.80 20.45
CA GLY A 144 -7.25 -6.13 20.28
C GLY A 144 -8.01 -5.83 21.58
N THR A 145 -7.47 -6.19 22.76
CA THR A 145 -8.08 -5.84 24.07
C THR A 145 -7.52 -4.55 24.65
N ILE A 146 -6.44 -4.05 24.10
CA ILE A 146 -5.76 -2.83 24.51
C ILE A 146 -6.16 -1.73 23.54
N SER A 147 -6.68 -0.60 24.05
CA SER A 147 -7.13 0.52 23.22
C SER A 147 -6.00 1.09 22.32
N ALA A 148 -4.76 0.90 22.73
CA ALA A 148 -3.59 1.29 21.94
C ALA A 148 -3.44 0.51 20.62
N ASP A 149 -3.87 -0.75 20.54
CA ASP A 149 -3.85 -1.53 19.30
C ASP A 149 -4.80 -0.93 18.25
N VAL A 150 -5.92 -0.36 18.69
CA VAL A 150 -6.93 0.25 17.83
C VAL A 150 -6.41 1.58 17.24
N GLU A 151 -5.63 2.34 18.01
CA GLU A 151 -5.08 3.62 17.56
C GLU A 151 -3.99 3.48 16.49
N GLU A 152 -3.37 2.31 16.38
CA GLU A 152 -2.26 2.04 15.48
C GLU A 152 -2.63 1.20 14.26
N THR A 153 -3.90 1.07 13.94
CA THR A 153 -4.33 0.35 12.74
C THR A 153 -3.78 1.03 11.50
N ILE A 154 -2.62 0.56 11.03
CA ILE A 154 -2.04 0.95 9.77
C ILE A 154 -2.76 0.11 8.70
N PRO A 155 -3.33 0.73 7.66
CA PRO A 155 -3.93 -0.04 6.57
C PRO A 155 -2.93 -0.99 5.93
N THR A 156 -3.40 -2.18 5.58
CA THR A 156 -2.60 -3.22 4.95
C THR A 156 -3.26 -3.70 3.65
N TYR A 157 -2.61 -4.60 2.92
CA TYR A 157 -3.21 -5.18 1.73
C TYR A 157 -4.44 -6.05 2.05
N GLU A 158 -4.53 -6.60 3.27
CA GLU A 158 -5.68 -7.36 3.75
C GLU A 158 -6.95 -6.51 3.77
N ASP A 159 -6.83 -5.20 4.06
CA ASP A 159 -7.98 -4.29 3.99
C ASP A 159 -8.54 -4.23 2.57
N VAL A 160 -7.69 -4.31 1.54
CA VAL A 160 -8.15 -4.35 0.14
C VAL A 160 -8.84 -5.67 -0.16
N LEU A 161 -8.31 -6.79 0.35
CA LEU A 161 -8.91 -8.12 0.17
C LEU A 161 -10.24 -8.26 0.93
N ALA A 162 -10.42 -7.52 2.02
CA ALA A 162 -11.65 -7.52 2.82
C ALA A 162 -12.76 -6.62 2.26
N LEU A 163 -12.49 -5.79 1.23
CA LEU A 163 -13.52 -4.98 0.59
C LEU A 163 -14.57 -5.86 -0.08
N SER A 164 -15.83 -5.45 -0.03
CA SER A 164 -16.87 -6.04 -0.88
C SER A 164 -16.55 -5.72 -2.35
N PRO A 165 -16.46 -6.73 -3.25
CA PRO A 165 -16.06 -6.51 -4.65
C PRO A 165 -16.92 -5.46 -5.38
N GLU A 166 -18.21 -5.39 -5.06
CA GLU A 166 -19.16 -4.41 -5.61
C GLU A 166 -18.86 -2.96 -5.21
N HIS A 167 -18.05 -2.75 -4.17
CA HIS A 167 -17.63 -1.42 -3.76
C HIS A 167 -16.39 -0.93 -4.50
N ILE A 168 -15.66 -1.81 -5.19
CA ILE A 168 -14.49 -1.41 -5.98
C ILE A 168 -14.97 -0.88 -7.34
N VAL A 169 -14.73 0.38 -7.61
CA VAL A 169 -15.21 1.05 -8.84
C VAL A 169 -14.11 1.31 -9.85
N GLN A 170 -12.85 1.31 -9.39
CA GLN A 170 -11.69 1.47 -10.25
C GLN A 170 -10.53 0.61 -9.78
N ALA A 171 -9.88 -0.07 -10.71
CA ALA A 171 -8.62 -0.77 -10.49
C ALA A 171 -7.79 -0.74 -11.76
N ASP A 172 -6.49 -0.54 -11.60
CA ASP A 172 -5.52 -0.55 -12.69
C ASP A 172 -4.08 -0.66 -12.15
N TYR A 173 -3.10 -0.70 -13.07
CA TYR A 173 -1.68 -0.57 -12.72
C TYR A 173 -1.29 0.91 -12.70
N ARG A 174 -0.67 1.35 -11.61
CA ARG A 174 -0.13 2.71 -11.44
C ARG A 174 1.29 2.69 -10.92
N VAL A 175 2.02 3.79 -11.18
CA VAL A 175 3.32 4.06 -10.56
C VAL A 175 3.15 5.22 -9.60
N VAL A 176 3.61 5.05 -8.37
CA VAL A 176 3.65 6.11 -7.34
C VAL A 176 5.08 6.17 -6.80
N SER A 177 5.74 7.32 -6.90
CA SER A 177 7.14 7.53 -6.47
C SER A 177 8.08 6.41 -6.93
N ASP A 178 8.02 6.07 -8.23
CA ASP A 178 8.78 4.99 -8.90
C ASP A 178 8.44 3.55 -8.45
N VAL A 179 7.49 3.36 -7.54
CA VAL A 179 6.98 2.03 -7.14
C VAL A 179 5.82 1.63 -8.06
N ARG A 180 5.94 0.45 -8.68
CA ARG A 180 4.87 -0.15 -9.49
C ARG A 180 3.81 -0.75 -8.58
N CYS A 181 2.56 -0.34 -8.76
CA CYS A 181 1.47 -0.73 -7.88
C CYS A 181 0.25 -1.23 -8.63
N ILE A 182 -0.49 -2.11 -8.00
CA ILE A 182 -1.89 -2.36 -8.27
C ILE A 182 -2.68 -1.30 -7.47
N TYR A 183 -3.52 -0.56 -8.17
CA TYR A 183 -4.40 0.45 -7.61
C TYR A 183 -5.80 -0.08 -7.45
N ALA A 184 -6.48 0.27 -6.36
CA ALA A 184 -7.90 0.05 -6.16
C ALA A 184 -8.55 1.30 -5.54
N GLU A 185 -9.76 1.65 -6.00
CA GLU A 185 -10.57 2.76 -5.48
C GLU A 185 -11.99 2.27 -5.21
N THR A 186 -12.55 2.66 -4.05
CA THR A 186 -13.94 2.34 -3.69
C THR A 186 -14.91 3.40 -4.19
N ALA A 187 -16.17 3.01 -4.36
CA ALA A 187 -17.27 3.98 -4.45
C ALA A 187 -17.30 4.87 -3.20
N GLU A 188 -17.87 6.07 -3.37
CA GLU A 188 -18.17 6.93 -2.24
C GLU A 188 -19.23 6.26 -1.35
N ASP A 189 -18.96 6.16 -0.05
CA ASP A 189 -19.89 5.61 0.92
C ASP A 189 -20.98 6.62 1.34
N THR A 190 -21.90 6.19 2.19
CA THR A 190 -23.02 7.03 2.68
C THR A 190 -22.56 8.24 3.49
N TRP A 191 -21.31 8.26 3.96
CA TRP A 191 -20.71 9.37 4.71
C TRP A 191 -19.89 10.30 3.81
N GLY A 192 -19.80 10.01 2.51
CA GLY A 192 -19.03 10.76 1.52
C GLY A 192 -17.54 10.41 1.53
N TYR A 193 -17.17 9.21 1.98
CA TYR A 193 -15.79 8.75 1.93
C TYR A 193 -15.53 7.84 0.75
N THR A 194 -14.40 8.09 0.07
CA THR A 194 -13.78 7.21 -0.93
C THR A 194 -12.43 6.75 -0.39
N GLN A 195 -12.09 5.49 -0.59
CA GLN A 195 -10.80 4.92 -0.21
C GLN A 195 -10.00 4.56 -1.44
N ARG A 196 -8.69 4.78 -1.39
CA ARG A 196 -7.73 4.49 -2.44
C ARG A 196 -6.56 3.73 -1.88
N TYR A 197 -6.11 2.72 -2.61
CA TYR A 197 -5.05 1.82 -2.19
C TYR A 197 -4.05 1.59 -3.31
N TRP A 198 -2.77 1.52 -2.97
CA TRP A 198 -1.68 1.18 -3.88
C TRP A 198 -0.89 0.05 -3.26
N VAL A 199 -0.97 -1.14 -3.85
CA VAL A 199 -0.24 -2.35 -3.41
C VAL A 199 0.95 -2.55 -4.35
N SER A 200 2.16 -2.60 -3.81
CA SER A 200 3.39 -2.81 -4.59
C SER A 200 3.36 -4.16 -5.29
N VAL A 201 3.62 -4.18 -6.59
CA VAL A 201 3.76 -5.42 -7.37
C VAL A 201 5.00 -6.21 -6.94
N ASP A 202 6.06 -5.50 -6.52
CA ASP A 202 7.34 -6.11 -6.22
C ASP A 202 7.38 -6.76 -4.81
N THR A 203 6.62 -6.21 -3.86
CA THR A 203 6.62 -6.68 -2.46
C THR A 203 5.27 -7.21 -1.98
N GLY A 204 4.19 -7.04 -2.76
CA GLY A 204 2.84 -7.40 -2.33
C GLY A 204 2.31 -6.60 -1.13
N LEU A 205 3.05 -5.60 -0.65
CA LEU A 205 2.66 -4.79 0.51
C LEU A 205 1.91 -3.53 0.07
N LEU A 206 0.97 -3.08 0.91
CA LEU A 206 0.34 -1.79 0.72
C LEU A 206 1.35 -0.68 1.01
N VAL A 207 1.59 0.19 0.03
CA VAL A 207 2.59 1.26 0.13
C VAL A 207 1.98 2.66 0.22
N VAL A 208 0.76 2.84 -0.25
CA VAL A 208 -0.02 4.08 -0.06
C VAL A 208 -1.48 3.72 0.17
N ALA A 209 -2.11 4.40 1.12
CA ALA A 209 -3.55 4.42 1.29
C ALA A 209 -4.03 5.87 1.48
N GLU A 210 -5.16 6.19 0.88
CA GLU A 210 -5.80 7.51 1.05
C GLU A 210 -7.28 7.31 1.41
N ARG A 211 -7.79 8.20 2.27
CA ARG A 211 -9.21 8.38 2.46
C ARG A 211 -9.56 9.80 2.06
N LEU A 212 -10.52 9.91 1.17
CA LEU A 212 -11.05 11.19 0.73
C LEU A 212 -12.44 11.40 1.34
N GLN A 213 -12.77 12.62 1.70
CA GLN A 213 -14.13 13.02 2.05
C GLN A 213 -14.59 14.07 1.05
N LYS A 214 -15.64 13.76 0.31
CA LYS A 214 -16.18 14.64 -0.75
C LYS A 214 -15.12 15.09 -1.76
N GLY A 215 -14.20 14.19 -2.09
CA GLY A 215 -13.12 14.42 -3.05
C GLY A 215 -11.84 15.07 -2.48
N GLU A 216 -11.85 15.50 -1.21
CA GLU A 216 -10.66 16.06 -0.56
C GLU A 216 -9.97 14.99 0.32
N THR A 217 -8.65 14.83 0.20
CA THR A 217 -7.90 13.88 1.02
C THR A 217 -7.91 14.34 2.48
N VAL A 218 -8.39 13.46 3.38
CA VAL A 218 -8.43 13.71 4.83
C VAL A 218 -7.49 12.80 5.61
N TYR A 219 -7.02 11.73 4.98
CA TYR A 219 -6.05 10.78 5.54
C TYR A 219 -5.17 10.27 4.41
N ARG A 220 -3.87 10.15 4.68
CA ARG A 220 -2.92 9.49 3.79
C ARG A 220 -1.91 8.71 4.60
N MET A 221 -1.70 7.46 4.23
CA MET A 221 -0.60 6.61 4.68
C MET A 221 0.37 6.40 3.53
N ALA A 222 1.68 6.46 3.80
CA ALA A 222 2.72 6.15 2.84
C ALA A 222 3.84 5.34 3.50
N ALA A 223 4.28 4.26 2.81
CA ALA A 223 5.40 3.39 3.21
C ALA A 223 6.08 2.87 1.93
N LEU A 224 6.75 3.76 1.20
CA LEU A 224 7.25 3.50 -0.15
C LEU A 224 8.52 2.65 -0.16
N GLU A 225 9.33 2.74 0.90
CA GLU A 225 10.59 1.99 1.02
C GLU A 225 10.38 0.80 1.96
N VAL A 226 10.79 -0.37 1.51
CA VAL A 226 10.73 -1.63 2.27
C VAL A 226 12.14 -2.23 2.28
N ASP A 227 12.72 -2.34 3.47
CA ASP A 227 13.96 -3.07 3.68
C ASP A 227 13.62 -4.54 3.98
N GLN A 228 14.03 -5.44 3.09
CA GLN A 228 13.82 -6.89 3.23
C GLN A 228 14.93 -7.60 3.99
N THR A 229 15.83 -6.85 4.62
CA THR A 229 16.78 -7.42 5.55
C THR A 229 16.03 -7.97 6.76
N VAL A 230 16.33 -9.23 7.12
CA VAL A 230 15.68 -9.86 8.28
C VAL A 230 16.01 -9.06 9.55
N PRO A 231 14.99 -8.57 10.28
CA PRO A 231 15.20 -7.86 11.52
C PRO A 231 15.97 -8.73 12.54
N THR A 232 16.81 -8.10 13.34
CA THR A 232 17.60 -8.81 14.35
C THR A 232 16.74 -9.29 15.52
N VAL A 233 17.26 -10.25 16.30
CA VAL A 233 16.57 -10.77 17.50
C VAL A 233 16.24 -9.66 18.49
N GLU A 234 17.14 -8.69 18.65
CA GLU A 234 16.95 -7.54 19.55
C GLU A 234 15.70 -6.71 19.19
N THR A 235 15.30 -6.75 17.91
CA THR A 235 14.06 -6.08 17.47
C THR A 235 12.83 -6.64 18.16
N PHE A 236 12.82 -7.94 18.48
CA PHE A 236 11.69 -8.63 19.12
C PHE A 236 11.99 -9.07 20.55
N THR A 237 12.93 -8.39 21.21
CA THR A 237 13.27 -8.62 22.60
C THR A 237 12.58 -7.59 23.51
N LEU A 238 11.94 -8.05 24.58
CA LEU A 238 11.29 -7.20 25.57
C LEU A 238 12.34 -6.54 26.50
N PRO A 239 11.98 -5.45 27.23
CA PRO A 239 12.88 -4.78 28.17
C PRO A 239 13.50 -5.68 29.25
N ASP A 240 12.84 -6.77 29.63
CA ASP A 240 13.34 -7.75 30.59
C ASP A 240 14.31 -8.78 29.99
N GLY A 241 14.57 -8.70 28.68
CA GLY A 241 15.45 -9.61 27.94
C GLY A 241 14.73 -10.83 27.35
N THR A 242 13.40 -10.93 27.47
CA THR A 242 12.63 -12.03 26.86
C THR A 242 12.69 -11.92 25.33
N ASP A 243 13.20 -12.96 24.67
CA ASP A 243 13.26 -13.09 23.22
C ASP A 243 11.96 -13.76 22.72
N LEU A 244 11.13 -12.99 22.01
CA LEU A 244 9.83 -13.45 21.51
C LEU A 244 9.95 -14.33 20.25
N LEU A 245 11.06 -14.25 19.49
CA LEU A 245 11.26 -15.10 18.31
C LEU A 245 11.55 -16.56 18.67
N HIS A 246 12.05 -16.81 19.89
CA HIS A 246 12.49 -18.14 20.34
C HIS A 246 11.80 -18.59 21.64
N SER A 247 10.75 -17.90 22.07
CA SER A 247 9.97 -18.20 23.30
C SER A 247 8.91 -19.27 23.09
#